data_1044a8be51debfe4a6cee19fb375c740
#
_entry.id   1044a8be51debfe4a6cee19fb375c740
#
_cell.length_a   1.000
_cell.length_b   1.000
_cell.length_c   1.000
_cell.angle_alpha   90.00
_cell.angle_beta   90.00
_cell.angle_gamma   90.00
#
_symmetry.space_group_name_H-M   'P 1'
#
loop_
_entity.id
_entity.type
_entity.pdbx_description
1 polymer ?
#
loop_
_entity_poly.entity_id
_entity_poly.type
_entity_poly.pdbx_seq_one_letter_code
_entity_poly.pdbx_strand_id
1 'polypeptide(L)'
;MKKIILSVLALGLSMGLMAQKAMVSSVNLDGTQTLTAVKAKATQAPKATSTYYPEAFNDCASLEEPLMYTFDYEGYTLYVTGSGMFGGVAQGYALSSAVQVKGAEIFMMNGWPDGDEAEPDVVLMNADLSEELALTTYSTADAGLEGFVPVTVNFANPQTVSSFAIAVYFPEYTQTSTDIIVATTEAGCSSGNDNYLLYNGEWTSPADLFDGFDVDMFIFPIIEGSVGLTEAEVNSLSYVFPNPAKDEVMVASSLTMERVEIVNMLGQVVFAADVNANSVKVNTAEMGAGNYLVKMYTEAGMATKKLVVE
;
A
#
# COMPACT_ATOMS: atom_id res chain seq x y z
N MET A 1 -18.21 -24.90 -16.90
CA MET A 1 -18.41 -23.55 -16.38
C MET A 1 -19.81 -23.48 -15.76
N LYS A 2 -19.92 -23.58 -14.45
CA LYS A 2 -21.20 -23.40 -13.76
C LYS A 2 -21.39 -21.90 -13.55
N LYS A 3 -22.50 -21.39 -14.05
CA LYS A 3 -22.87 -19.96 -13.85
C LYS A 3 -23.26 -19.78 -12.40
N ILE A 4 -22.56 -18.86 -11.74
CA ILE A 4 -22.89 -18.42 -10.39
C ILE A 4 -23.88 -17.28 -10.53
N ILE A 5 -25.08 -17.44 -9.96
CA ILE A 5 -26.14 -16.42 -9.99
C ILE A 5 -26.21 -15.81 -8.60
N LEU A 6 -26.06 -14.52 -8.52
CA LEU A 6 -26.12 -13.76 -7.28
C LEU A 6 -27.44 -13.05 -7.08
N SER A 7 -28.02 -13.16 -5.91
CA SER A 7 -29.12 -12.30 -5.47
C SER A 7 -28.70 -11.54 -4.21
N VAL A 8 -28.86 -10.24 -4.23
CA VAL A 8 -28.64 -9.35 -3.09
C VAL A 8 -29.79 -9.58 -2.10
N LEU A 9 -29.53 -10.19 -0.97
CA LEU A 9 -30.44 -10.14 0.17
C LEU A 9 -29.67 -9.67 1.40
N ALA A 10 -30.04 -8.49 1.88
CA ALA A 10 -29.61 -8.00 3.16
C ALA A 10 -30.32 -8.84 4.25
N LEU A 11 -29.68 -9.85 4.79
CA LEU A 11 -30.13 -10.46 6.04
C LEU A 11 -29.25 -9.94 7.16
N GLY A 12 -29.87 -9.11 7.98
CA GLY A 12 -29.31 -8.76 9.27
C GLY A 12 -29.28 -9.99 10.16
N LEU A 13 -28.11 -10.59 10.31
CA LEU A 13 -27.80 -11.32 11.50
C LEU A 13 -27.02 -10.37 12.40
N SER A 14 -27.42 -10.36 13.65
CA SER A 14 -26.80 -9.60 14.72
C SER A 14 -25.36 -10.06 14.97
N MET A 15 -24.46 -9.71 14.05
CA MET A 15 -23.07 -9.54 14.40
C MET A 15 -22.98 -8.18 15.09
N GLY A 16 -22.51 -8.20 16.32
CA GLY A 16 -22.32 -6.99 17.09
C GLY A 16 -21.59 -5.96 16.29
N LEU A 17 -22.28 -4.85 16.06
CA LEU A 17 -21.76 -3.55 15.70
C LEU A 17 -20.35 -3.51 15.14
N MET A 18 -20.07 -3.49 13.89
CA MET A 18 -18.85 -2.80 13.43
C MET A 18 -18.75 -2.57 11.95
N ALA A 19 -19.59 -3.12 11.13
CA ALA A 19 -19.61 -2.72 9.75
C ALA A 19 -20.67 -1.63 9.58
N GLN A 20 -20.30 -0.37 9.62
CA GLN A 20 -21.15 0.65 9.03
C GLN A 20 -21.20 0.37 7.53
N LYS A 21 -22.32 -0.17 7.08
CA LYS A 21 -22.60 -0.45 5.69
C LYS A 21 -22.64 0.88 4.92
N ALA A 22 -21.49 1.37 4.54
CA ALA A 22 -21.40 2.34 3.48
C ALA A 22 -21.47 1.56 2.18
N MET A 23 -22.60 1.61 1.49
CA MET A 23 -22.63 1.20 0.09
C MET A 23 -21.79 2.20 -0.70
N VAL A 24 -20.53 1.89 -0.86
CA VAL A 24 -19.64 2.56 -1.78
C VAL A 24 -19.59 1.68 -3.01
N SER A 25 -20.34 2.04 -4.02
CA SER A 25 -20.43 1.43 -5.34
C SER A 25 -20.51 -0.10 -5.41
N SER A 26 -21.59 -0.59 -6.04
CA SER A 26 -21.62 -1.96 -6.54
C SER A 26 -20.78 -2.03 -7.82
N VAL A 27 -19.70 -2.80 -7.81
CA VAL A 27 -18.97 -3.12 -9.02
C VAL A 27 -19.70 -4.25 -9.71
N ASN A 28 -20.26 -4.00 -10.90
CA ASN A 28 -20.87 -5.03 -11.73
C ASN A 28 -19.77 -5.77 -12.50
N LEU A 29 -19.54 -7.00 -12.13
CA LEU A 29 -18.60 -7.89 -12.80
C LEU A 29 -19.37 -8.72 -13.83
N ASP A 30 -18.97 -8.70 -15.09
CA ASP A 30 -19.55 -9.43 -16.24
C ASP A 30 -21.09 -9.33 -16.39
N GLY A 31 -21.76 -8.45 -15.66
CA GLY A 31 -23.23 -8.33 -15.64
C GLY A 31 -23.94 -9.44 -14.87
N THR A 32 -23.24 -10.35 -14.20
CA THR A 32 -23.80 -11.50 -13.48
C THR A 32 -23.40 -11.56 -12.00
N GLN A 33 -22.37 -10.85 -11.60
CA GLN A 33 -21.91 -10.78 -10.21
C GLN A 33 -21.85 -9.34 -9.70
N THR A 34 -22.24 -9.14 -8.45
CA THR A 34 -22.13 -7.85 -7.78
C THR A 34 -21.27 -8.02 -6.54
N LEU A 35 -20.14 -7.33 -6.48
CA LEU A 35 -19.37 -7.20 -5.26
C LEU A 35 -19.92 -6.07 -4.40
N THR A 36 -20.02 -6.32 -3.11
CA THR A 36 -20.46 -5.31 -2.14
C THR A 36 -19.27 -4.88 -1.31
N ALA A 37 -18.92 -3.59 -1.39
CA ALA A 37 -17.91 -3.01 -0.52
C ALA A 37 -18.48 -2.83 0.89
N VAL A 38 -17.71 -3.24 1.89
CA VAL A 38 -18.02 -3.05 3.31
C VAL A 38 -16.87 -2.29 3.95
N LYS A 39 -17.16 -1.11 4.50
CA LYS A 39 -16.19 -0.36 5.30
C LYS A 39 -16.13 -0.93 6.70
N ALA A 40 -14.92 -1.17 7.18
CA ALA A 40 -14.68 -1.51 8.56
C ALA A 40 -13.70 -0.47 9.15
N LYS A 41 -13.90 -0.11 10.41
CA LYS A 41 -13.02 0.83 11.08
C LYS A 41 -11.76 0.10 11.55
N ALA A 42 -10.58 0.65 11.25
CA ALA A 42 -9.35 0.21 11.88
C ALA A 42 -9.41 0.50 13.39
N THR A 43 -9.15 -0.51 14.21
CA THR A 43 -9.21 -0.38 15.67
C THR A 43 -7.91 0.10 16.29
N GLN A 44 -6.82 0.06 15.52
CA GLN A 44 -5.48 0.47 15.96
C GLN A 44 -4.76 1.21 14.83
N ALA A 45 -3.88 2.14 15.20
CA ALA A 45 -2.96 2.76 14.25
C ALA A 45 -1.84 1.78 13.86
N PRO A 46 -1.20 1.99 12.68
CA PRO A 46 -0.01 1.24 12.26
C PRO A 46 1.05 1.20 13.36
N LYS A 47 1.70 0.05 13.55
CA LYS A 47 2.67 -0.18 14.63
C LYS A 47 4.12 -0.07 14.19
N ALA A 48 4.44 -0.44 12.95
CA ALA A 48 5.81 -0.46 12.46
C ALA A 48 6.24 0.92 11.95
N THR A 49 7.43 1.36 12.33
CA THR A 49 7.98 2.69 11.95
C THR A 49 8.71 2.69 10.61
N SER A 50 8.98 1.50 10.06
CA SER A 50 9.67 1.29 8.78
C SER A 50 8.79 0.59 7.74
N THR A 51 7.47 0.69 7.89
CA THR A 51 6.50 0.16 6.93
C THR A 51 6.51 1.04 5.68
N TYR A 52 6.63 0.38 4.53
CA TYR A 52 6.56 1.05 3.24
C TYR A 52 5.12 1.06 2.74
N TYR A 53 4.59 2.25 2.52
CA TYR A 53 3.29 2.47 1.89
C TYR A 53 3.50 3.02 0.48
N PRO A 54 3.02 2.33 -0.58
CA PRO A 54 3.08 2.87 -1.94
C PRO A 54 2.40 4.22 -2.05
N GLU A 55 2.95 5.14 -2.88
CA GLU A 55 2.38 6.49 -3.05
C GLU A 55 0.95 6.42 -3.62
N ALA A 56 0.74 5.56 -4.60
CA ALA A 56 -0.59 5.34 -5.19
C ALA A 56 -1.63 4.88 -4.16
N PHE A 57 -1.21 4.14 -3.13
CA PHE A 57 -2.07 3.73 -2.03
C PHE A 57 -2.62 4.93 -1.25
N ASN A 58 -1.79 5.95 -1.00
CA ASN A 58 -2.18 7.14 -0.23
C ASN A 58 -3.25 7.98 -0.93
N ASP A 59 -3.31 7.93 -2.26
CA ASP A 59 -4.30 8.67 -3.05
C ASP A 59 -5.66 7.96 -3.10
N CYS A 60 -5.70 6.66 -2.86
CA CYS A 60 -6.83 5.80 -3.12
C CYS A 60 -7.42 5.13 -1.87
N ALA A 61 -6.72 5.16 -0.75
CA ALA A 61 -7.10 4.40 0.43
C ALA A 61 -6.89 5.19 1.71
N SER A 62 -7.59 4.79 2.75
CA SER A 62 -7.40 5.28 4.10
C SER A 62 -7.12 4.10 5.03
N LEU A 63 -6.00 4.17 5.75
CA LEU A 63 -5.71 3.19 6.81
C LEU A 63 -6.74 3.23 7.96
N GLU A 64 -7.51 4.31 8.06
CA GLU A 64 -8.57 4.46 9.08
C GLU A 64 -9.90 3.81 8.63
N GLU A 65 -10.10 3.65 7.31
CA GLU A 65 -11.33 3.10 6.72
C GLU A 65 -11.01 1.98 5.70
N PRO A 66 -10.37 0.88 6.13
CA PRO A 66 -10.08 -0.25 5.25
C PRO A 66 -11.37 -0.89 4.74
N LEU A 67 -11.31 -1.47 3.55
CA LEU A 67 -12.45 -2.10 2.90
C LEU A 67 -12.28 -3.63 2.85
N MET A 68 -13.41 -4.31 2.70
CA MET A 68 -13.49 -5.71 2.29
C MET A 68 -14.64 -5.87 1.31
N TYR A 69 -14.56 -6.88 0.46
CA TYR A 69 -15.61 -7.18 -0.51
C TYR A 69 -16.19 -8.56 -0.25
N THR A 70 -17.50 -8.65 -0.38
CA THR A 70 -18.24 -9.89 -0.17
C THR A 70 -19.02 -10.27 -1.41
N PHE A 71 -19.28 -11.55 -1.58
CA PHE A 71 -20.17 -12.10 -2.59
C PHE A 71 -20.92 -13.30 -2.03
N ASP A 72 -22.08 -13.60 -2.59
CA ASP A 72 -22.88 -14.76 -2.18
C ASP A 72 -22.56 -15.96 -3.07
N TYR A 73 -22.25 -17.08 -2.47
CA TYR A 73 -21.99 -18.34 -3.15
C TYR A 73 -22.76 -19.48 -2.47
N GLU A 74 -23.67 -20.13 -3.23
CA GLU A 74 -24.50 -21.25 -2.75
C GLU A 74 -25.25 -20.98 -1.42
N GLY A 75 -25.61 -19.72 -1.17
CA GLY A 75 -26.32 -19.29 0.03
C GLY A 75 -25.44 -18.88 1.21
N TYR A 76 -24.14 -18.83 1.01
CA TYR A 76 -23.16 -18.31 1.97
C TYR A 76 -22.60 -16.99 1.47
N THR A 77 -22.41 -16.05 2.39
CA THR A 77 -21.66 -14.81 2.10
C THR A 77 -20.17 -15.10 2.31
N LEU A 78 -19.39 -14.97 1.26
CA LEU A 78 -17.94 -15.19 1.27
C LEU A 78 -17.21 -13.86 1.09
N TYR A 79 -15.95 -13.83 1.54
CA TYR A 79 -15.08 -12.67 1.41
C TYR A 79 -14.11 -12.86 0.25
N VAL A 80 -13.93 -11.84 -0.60
CA VAL A 80 -13.02 -11.90 -1.76
C VAL A 80 -11.57 -12.10 -1.31
N THR A 81 -11.20 -11.47 -0.19
CA THR A 81 -9.86 -11.56 0.39
C THR A 81 -9.84 -12.35 1.68
N GLY A 82 -10.72 -13.35 1.79
CA GLY A 82 -10.88 -14.18 2.99
C GLY A 82 -10.66 -15.67 2.72
N SER A 83 -10.50 -16.41 3.80
CA SER A 83 -10.13 -17.84 3.78
C SER A 83 -11.24 -18.81 3.34
N GLY A 84 -12.46 -18.31 3.14
CA GLY A 84 -13.62 -19.20 2.83
C GLY A 84 -13.59 -19.84 1.43
N MET A 85 -12.92 -19.24 0.45
CA MET A 85 -12.85 -19.75 -0.93
C MET A 85 -11.44 -19.76 -1.51
N PHE A 86 -10.61 -18.85 -1.04
CA PHE A 86 -9.25 -18.66 -1.55
C PHE A 86 -8.24 -19.26 -0.58
N GLY A 87 -7.17 -19.85 -1.12
CA GLY A 87 -6.08 -20.39 -0.32
C GLY A 87 -5.09 -19.31 0.18
N GLY A 88 -5.25 -18.09 -0.27
CA GLY A 88 -4.39 -16.98 0.14
C GLY A 88 -4.59 -15.73 -0.71
N VAL A 89 -3.92 -14.66 -0.31
CA VAL A 89 -3.84 -13.39 -1.02
C VAL A 89 -2.38 -12.94 -1.09
N ALA A 90 -2.02 -12.16 -2.10
CA ALA A 90 -0.69 -11.60 -2.20
C ALA A 90 -0.70 -10.19 -2.80
N GLN A 91 0.26 -9.36 -2.36
CA GLN A 91 0.51 -8.03 -2.91
C GLN A 91 1.96 -7.97 -3.41
N GLY A 92 2.13 -7.60 -4.67
CA GLY A 92 3.42 -7.41 -5.32
C GLY A 92 3.99 -6.01 -5.16
N TYR A 93 5.30 -5.93 -5.27
CA TYR A 93 6.08 -4.70 -5.13
C TYR A 93 7.22 -4.67 -6.14
N ALA A 94 7.38 -3.55 -6.83
CA ALA A 94 8.53 -3.25 -7.68
C ALA A 94 9.15 -1.93 -7.20
N LEU A 95 10.26 -2.03 -6.49
CA LEU A 95 10.97 -0.89 -5.93
C LEU A 95 12.11 -0.45 -6.85
N SER A 96 12.44 0.83 -6.84
CA SER A 96 13.53 1.39 -7.65
C SER A 96 14.93 0.91 -7.25
N SER A 97 15.07 0.40 -6.03
CA SER A 97 16.32 -0.16 -5.50
C SER A 97 16.05 -1.38 -4.62
N ALA A 98 17.06 -2.23 -4.46
CA ALA A 98 16.96 -3.36 -3.55
C ALA A 98 16.97 -2.90 -2.09
N VAL A 99 16.04 -3.42 -1.30
CA VAL A 99 15.88 -3.18 0.13
C VAL A 99 15.87 -4.49 0.88
N GLN A 100 16.25 -4.48 2.16
CA GLN A 100 16.06 -5.64 3.00
C GLN A 100 14.61 -5.68 3.51
N VAL A 101 13.85 -6.70 3.09
CA VAL A 101 12.50 -6.94 3.59
C VAL A 101 12.58 -7.75 4.87
N LYS A 102 12.21 -7.12 5.98
CA LYS A 102 12.30 -7.69 7.34
C LYS A 102 11.02 -8.36 7.81
N GLY A 103 9.89 -8.02 7.20
CA GLY A 103 8.59 -8.49 7.61
C GLY A 103 7.49 -7.82 6.84
N ALA A 104 6.29 -7.86 7.40
CA ALA A 104 5.13 -7.17 6.87
C ALA A 104 4.24 -6.61 7.99
N GLU A 105 3.53 -5.54 7.68
CA GLU A 105 2.37 -5.07 8.41
C GLU A 105 1.13 -5.33 7.55
N ILE A 106 0.18 -6.08 8.08
CA ILE A 106 -0.99 -6.57 7.36
C ILE A 106 -2.24 -6.18 8.14
N PHE A 107 -3.21 -5.57 7.49
CA PHE A 107 -4.49 -5.29 8.12
C PHE A 107 -5.39 -6.51 7.98
N MET A 108 -5.55 -7.24 9.07
CA MET A 108 -6.36 -8.45 9.13
C MET A 108 -7.53 -8.31 10.10
N MET A 109 -8.60 -9.05 9.82
CA MET A 109 -9.76 -9.19 10.67
C MET A 109 -10.16 -10.65 10.74
N ASN A 110 -10.67 -11.08 11.89
CA ASN A 110 -11.35 -12.37 12.04
C ASN A 110 -12.82 -12.21 11.64
N GLY A 111 -13.25 -12.91 10.61
CA GLY A 111 -14.64 -12.88 10.14
C GLY A 111 -15.61 -13.67 11.00
N TRP A 112 -15.12 -14.59 11.83
CA TRP A 112 -15.89 -15.44 12.72
C TRP A 112 -15.36 -15.39 14.17
N PRO A 113 -16.01 -14.62 15.06
CA PRO A 113 -15.49 -14.33 16.40
C PRO A 113 -15.41 -15.56 17.33
N ASP A 114 -16.22 -16.59 17.08
CA ASP A 114 -16.29 -17.82 17.91
C ASP A 114 -15.54 -18.99 17.25
N GLY A 115 -14.79 -18.76 16.17
CA GLY A 115 -14.01 -19.80 15.49
C GLY A 115 -12.74 -20.17 16.24
N ASP A 116 -12.22 -21.36 15.93
CA ASP A 116 -10.91 -21.80 16.40
C ASP A 116 -9.82 -20.85 15.89
N GLU A 117 -8.73 -20.72 16.65
CA GLU A 117 -7.55 -19.97 16.21
C GLU A 117 -7.04 -20.50 14.87
N ALA A 118 -6.65 -19.59 14.01
CA ALA A 118 -6.05 -19.89 12.73
C ALA A 118 -4.60 -19.37 12.69
N GLU A 119 -3.75 -20.09 11.99
CA GLU A 119 -2.33 -19.77 11.87
C GLU A 119 -1.99 -19.58 10.37
N PRO A 120 -2.27 -18.39 9.80
CA PRO A 120 -1.86 -18.10 8.44
C PRO A 120 -0.33 -18.01 8.31
N ASP A 121 0.17 -18.50 7.20
CA ASP A 121 1.56 -18.30 6.83
C ASP A 121 1.72 -16.98 6.05
N VAL A 122 2.65 -16.16 6.49
CA VAL A 122 3.06 -14.96 5.78
C VAL A 122 4.39 -15.22 5.11
N VAL A 123 4.42 -15.09 3.78
CA VAL A 123 5.55 -15.51 2.97
C VAL A 123 6.03 -14.38 2.08
N LEU A 124 7.33 -14.10 2.14
CA LEU A 124 8.00 -13.30 1.14
C LEU A 124 8.28 -14.17 -0.08
N MET A 125 7.73 -13.81 -1.22
CA MET A 125 7.86 -14.51 -2.50
C MET A 125 8.73 -13.69 -3.47
N ASN A 126 9.31 -14.37 -4.45
CA ASN A 126 9.79 -13.66 -5.64
C ASN A 126 8.62 -13.02 -6.41
N ALA A 127 8.93 -12.17 -7.37
CA ALA A 127 7.91 -11.33 -8.04
C ALA A 127 6.86 -12.12 -8.84
N ASP A 128 7.20 -13.32 -9.33
CA ASP A 128 6.30 -14.18 -10.10
C ASP A 128 5.57 -15.24 -9.23
N LEU A 129 5.72 -15.14 -7.89
CA LEU A 129 5.09 -16.02 -6.91
C LEU A 129 5.47 -17.51 -7.03
N SER A 130 6.59 -17.82 -7.68
CA SER A 130 7.04 -19.19 -7.92
C SER A 130 8.01 -19.74 -6.86
N GLU A 131 8.63 -18.85 -6.06
CA GLU A 131 9.65 -19.22 -5.07
C GLU A 131 9.42 -18.48 -3.75
N GLU A 132 9.44 -19.23 -2.65
CA GLU A 132 9.40 -18.70 -1.30
C GLU A 132 10.81 -18.26 -0.87
N LEU A 133 10.96 -17.01 -0.47
CA LEU A 133 12.23 -16.43 -0.04
C LEU A 133 12.37 -16.39 1.49
N ALA A 134 11.26 -16.17 2.20
CA ALA A 134 11.20 -16.21 3.66
C ALA A 134 9.76 -16.47 4.11
N LEU A 135 9.61 -17.13 5.26
CA LEU A 135 8.32 -17.51 5.83
C LEU A 135 8.27 -17.19 7.32
N THR A 136 7.09 -16.82 7.78
CA THR A 136 6.72 -16.77 9.20
C THR A 136 5.23 -17.11 9.35
N THR A 137 4.89 -17.76 10.44
CA THR A 137 3.49 -18.09 10.80
C THR A 137 2.99 -17.09 11.84
N TYR A 138 1.75 -16.65 11.72
CA TYR A 138 1.10 -15.75 12.65
C TYR A 138 -0.10 -16.43 13.31
N SER A 139 -0.23 -16.29 14.64
CA SER A 139 -1.43 -16.77 15.34
C SER A 139 -2.49 -15.66 15.39
N THR A 140 -3.72 -15.98 14.98
CA THR A 140 -4.83 -15.03 15.00
C THR A 140 -5.40 -14.75 16.39
N ALA A 141 -4.89 -15.42 17.44
CA ALA A 141 -5.25 -15.14 18.83
C ALA A 141 -5.09 -13.66 19.22
N ASP A 142 -4.11 -12.99 18.58
CA ASP A 142 -3.82 -11.58 18.83
C ASP A 142 -4.56 -10.62 17.87
N ALA A 143 -5.25 -11.14 16.84
CA ALA A 143 -6.04 -10.32 15.94
C ALA A 143 -7.34 -9.86 16.61
N GLY A 144 -7.66 -8.57 16.43
CA GLY A 144 -8.92 -8.04 16.92
C GLY A 144 -10.12 -8.70 16.25
N LEU A 145 -11.16 -8.99 17.00
CA LEU A 145 -12.41 -9.56 16.49
C LEU A 145 -13.33 -8.48 15.89
N GLU A 146 -13.12 -7.23 16.27
CA GLU A 146 -14.01 -6.09 15.96
C GLU A 146 -13.33 -5.10 14.99
N GLY A 147 -13.22 -5.48 13.73
CA GLY A 147 -12.64 -4.65 12.69
C GLY A 147 -11.18 -5.01 12.37
N PHE A 148 -10.61 -4.33 11.38
CA PHE A 148 -9.25 -4.57 10.97
C PHE A 148 -8.22 -4.06 11.97
N VAL A 149 -7.25 -4.90 12.27
CA VAL A 149 -6.08 -4.53 13.08
C VAL A 149 -4.80 -4.68 12.27
N PRO A 150 -3.84 -3.75 12.42
CA PRO A 150 -2.52 -3.93 11.84
C PRO A 150 -1.76 -5.02 12.60
N VAL A 151 -1.46 -6.10 11.92
CA VAL A 151 -0.66 -7.22 12.40
C VAL A 151 0.75 -7.08 11.87
N THR A 152 1.73 -7.08 12.75
CA THR A 152 3.15 -7.02 12.39
C THR A 152 3.77 -8.39 12.49
N VAL A 153 4.34 -8.88 11.38
CA VAL A 153 5.13 -10.12 11.34
C VAL A 153 6.56 -9.81 10.94
N ASN A 154 7.51 -10.62 11.43
CA ASN A 154 8.93 -10.47 11.10
C ASN A 154 9.48 -11.77 10.54
N PHE A 155 10.24 -11.68 9.45
CA PHE A 155 10.94 -12.82 8.87
C PHE A 155 12.23 -13.11 9.65
N ALA A 156 12.43 -14.37 10.03
CA ALA A 156 13.64 -14.79 10.73
C ALA A 156 14.93 -14.60 9.87
N ASN A 157 14.76 -14.68 8.55
CA ASN A 157 15.83 -14.53 7.56
C ASN A 157 15.43 -13.45 6.54
N PRO A 158 15.59 -12.15 6.84
CA PRO A 158 15.28 -11.06 5.92
C PRO A 158 16.06 -11.17 4.60
N GLN A 159 15.41 -10.88 3.47
CA GLN A 159 15.99 -10.96 2.14
C GLN A 159 16.15 -9.57 1.52
N THR A 160 17.19 -9.40 0.70
CA THR A 160 17.43 -8.15 -0.02
C THR A 160 16.93 -8.29 -1.45
N VAL A 161 15.85 -7.59 -1.78
CA VAL A 161 15.12 -7.70 -3.05
C VAL A 161 14.62 -6.33 -3.50
N SER A 162 14.40 -6.15 -4.80
CA SER A 162 13.77 -4.95 -5.37
C SER A 162 12.40 -5.24 -5.98
N SER A 163 12.17 -6.49 -6.39
CA SER A 163 10.89 -6.94 -6.94
C SER A 163 10.49 -8.22 -6.24
N PHE A 164 9.33 -8.23 -5.60
CA PHE A 164 8.86 -9.31 -4.74
C PHE A 164 7.35 -9.22 -4.52
N ALA A 165 6.77 -10.25 -3.94
CA ALA A 165 5.43 -10.20 -3.38
C ALA A 165 5.44 -10.65 -1.91
N ILE A 166 4.45 -10.21 -1.15
CA ILE A 166 4.15 -10.75 0.18
C ILE A 166 2.80 -11.43 0.10
N ALA A 167 2.81 -12.73 0.38
CA ALA A 167 1.63 -13.56 0.38
C ALA A 167 1.18 -13.88 1.81
N VAL A 168 -0.12 -13.98 2.00
CA VAL A 168 -0.77 -14.54 3.19
C VAL A 168 -1.47 -15.81 2.74
N TYR A 169 -0.93 -16.98 3.11
CA TYR A 169 -1.59 -18.26 2.90
C TYR A 169 -2.57 -18.50 4.03
N PHE A 170 -3.80 -18.74 3.66
CA PHE A 170 -4.83 -19.08 4.64
C PHE A 170 -4.73 -20.56 5.01
N PRO A 171 -4.93 -20.90 6.29
CA PRO A 171 -5.05 -22.30 6.69
C PRO A 171 -6.27 -22.94 6.04
N GLU A 172 -6.27 -24.27 5.95
CA GLU A 172 -7.40 -24.99 5.38
C GLU A 172 -8.70 -24.65 6.13
N TYR A 173 -9.70 -24.19 5.40
CA TYR A 173 -10.97 -23.81 5.95
C TYR A 173 -11.71 -25.04 6.51
N THR A 174 -12.12 -24.95 7.75
CA THR A 174 -13.03 -25.92 8.40
C THR A 174 -14.28 -25.19 8.86
N GLN A 175 -15.37 -25.91 9.15
CA GLN A 175 -16.61 -25.28 9.62
C GLN A 175 -16.50 -24.59 10.98
N THR A 176 -15.40 -24.80 11.70
CA THR A 176 -15.12 -24.21 13.02
C THR A 176 -13.94 -23.24 12.99
N SER A 177 -13.21 -23.14 11.86
CA SER A 177 -12.06 -22.23 11.78
C SER A 177 -12.52 -20.78 11.64
N THR A 178 -11.71 -19.89 12.19
CA THR A 178 -11.85 -18.44 11.98
C THR A 178 -11.61 -18.09 10.52
N ASP A 179 -12.52 -17.31 9.93
CA ASP A 179 -12.29 -16.67 8.66
C ASP A 179 -11.27 -15.53 8.82
N ILE A 180 -10.15 -15.63 8.12
CA ILE A 180 -9.17 -14.56 8.05
C ILE A 180 -9.50 -13.70 6.84
N ILE A 181 -9.60 -12.39 7.05
CA ILE A 181 -9.90 -11.42 5.99
C ILE A 181 -8.78 -10.40 5.97
N VAL A 182 -8.22 -10.15 4.79
CA VAL A 182 -7.23 -9.09 4.55
C VAL A 182 -7.94 -7.88 3.96
N ALA A 183 -7.65 -6.70 4.48
CA ALA A 183 -8.23 -5.44 3.98
C ALA A 183 -7.75 -5.10 2.57
N THR A 184 -8.55 -4.30 1.87
CA THR A 184 -8.27 -3.83 0.50
C THR A 184 -8.54 -2.34 0.35
N THR A 185 -8.04 -1.77 -0.74
CA THR A 185 -8.44 -0.46 -1.27
C THR A 185 -9.86 -0.50 -1.85
N GLU A 186 -10.38 0.65 -2.26
CA GLU A 186 -11.58 0.74 -3.10
C GLU A 186 -11.29 0.14 -4.50
N ALA A 187 -12.30 -0.52 -5.09
CA ALA A 187 -12.19 -1.08 -6.44
C ALA A 187 -11.89 0.01 -7.48
N GLY A 188 -10.98 -0.27 -8.37
CA GLY A 188 -10.44 0.70 -9.34
C GLY A 188 -9.32 1.57 -8.79
N CYS A 189 -8.85 1.30 -7.60
CA CYS A 189 -7.81 2.02 -6.87
C CYS A 189 -6.61 1.12 -6.60
N SER A 190 -6.07 0.49 -7.63
CA SER A 190 -4.85 -0.31 -7.53
C SER A 190 -3.63 0.48 -7.96
N SER A 191 -2.51 0.19 -7.32
CA SER A 191 -1.20 0.74 -7.69
C SER A 191 -0.58 0.11 -8.94
N GLY A 192 -1.22 -0.95 -9.49
CA GLY A 192 -0.82 -1.56 -10.76
C GLY A 192 -0.84 -3.08 -10.84
N ASN A 193 -1.97 -3.75 -10.83
CA ASN A 193 -2.16 -5.19 -11.15
C ASN A 193 -1.20 -6.21 -10.47
N ASP A 194 -0.61 -5.84 -9.35
CA ASP A 194 0.34 -6.65 -8.61
C ASP A 194 -0.31 -7.35 -7.40
N ASN A 195 -1.61 -7.59 -7.49
CA ASN A 195 -2.40 -8.25 -6.47
C ASN A 195 -2.92 -9.60 -6.96
N TYR A 196 -2.98 -10.58 -6.07
CA TYR A 196 -3.28 -11.96 -6.44
C TYR A 196 -4.15 -12.64 -5.39
N LEU A 197 -5.01 -13.55 -5.87
CA LEU A 197 -5.77 -14.50 -5.08
C LEU A 197 -5.28 -15.91 -5.41
N LEU A 198 -5.05 -16.74 -4.41
CA LEU A 198 -4.73 -18.16 -4.60
C LEU A 198 -6.03 -18.94 -4.79
N TYR A 199 -6.37 -19.23 -6.04
CA TYR A 199 -7.59 -19.94 -6.40
C TYR A 199 -7.29 -21.27 -7.10
N ASN A 200 -7.81 -22.38 -6.57
CA ASN A 200 -7.54 -23.73 -7.07
C ASN A 200 -6.04 -24.08 -7.17
N GLY A 201 -5.21 -23.52 -6.28
CA GLY A 201 -3.76 -23.77 -6.25
C GLY A 201 -2.94 -22.91 -7.22
N GLU A 202 -3.57 -21.96 -7.91
CA GLU A 202 -2.90 -21.04 -8.84
C GLU A 202 -3.09 -19.57 -8.40
N TRP A 203 -2.03 -18.78 -8.47
CA TRP A 203 -2.10 -17.34 -8.24
C TRP A 203 -2.74 -16.65 -9.45
N THR A 204 -3.84 -15.97 -9.23
CA THR A 204 -4.64 -15.34 -10.27
C THR A 204 -4.97 -13.91 -9.86
N SER A 205 -4.91 -12.97 -10.81
CA SER A 205 -5.35 -11.60 -10.56
C SER A 205 -6.83 -11.56 -10.17
N PRO A 206 -7.23 -10.76 -9.17
CA PRO A 206 -8.64 -10.53 -8.88
C PRO A 206 -9.42 -10.05 -10.09
N ALA A 207 -8.82 -9.25 -10.97
CA ALA A 207 -9.43 -8.74 -12.19
C ALA A 207 -9.80 -9.85 -13.20
N ASP A 208 -9.04 -10.95 -13.22
CA ASP A 208 -9.34 -12.11 -14.09
C ASP A 208 -10.47 -12.99 -13.52
N LEU A 209 -10.61 -13.02 -12.20
CA LEU A 209 -11.67 -13.78 -11.52
C LEU A 209 -13.00 -13.02 -11.49
N PHE A 210 -12.94 -11.70 -11.40
CA PHE A 210 -14.09 -10.82 -11.17
C PHE A 210 -14.10 -9.65 -12.16
N ASP A 211 -13.91 -9.88 -13.44
CA ASP A 211 -14.02 -8.96 -14.59
C ASP A 211 -13.69 -7.48 -14.27
N GLY A 212 -12.42 -7.17 -14.16
CA GLY A 212 -11.92 -5.81 -13.92
C GLY A 212 -11.96 -5.36 -12.47
N PHE A 213 -12.16 -6.29 -11.53
CA PHE A 213 -12.01 -5.98 -10.10
C PHE A 213 -10.54 -5.79 -9.74
N ASP A 214 -10.18 -4.55 -9.49
CA ASP A 214 -8.81 -4.10 -9.26
C ASP A 214 -8.70 -3.40 -7.90
N VAL A 215 -7.96 -3.98 -6.98
CA VAL A 215 -7.75 -3.51 -5.60
C VAL A 215 -6.32 -3.79 -5.16
N ASP A 216 -5.77 -3.00 -4.26
CA ASP A 216 -4.56 -3.36 -3.53
C ASP A 216 -4.92 -4.00 -2.19
N MET A 217 -4.14 -5.00 -1.77
CA MET A 217 -4.24 -5.60 -0.45
C MET A 217 -3.50 -4.73 0.57
N PHE A 218 -4.04 -4.62 1.79
CA PHE A 218 -3.36 -3.93 2.89
C PHE A 218 -2.28 -4.84 3.49
N ILE A 219 -1.30 -5.18 2.68
CA ILE A 219 -0.12 -5.97 3.02
C ILE A 219 1.08 -5.09 2.73
N PHE A 220 1.75 -4.53 3.73
CA PHE A 220 2.80 -3.54 3.57
C PHE A 220 4.14 -4.11 4.03
N PRO A 221 5.21 -4.09 3.21
CA PRO A 221 6.51 -4.57 3.62
C PRO A 221 7.13 -3.68 4.70
N ILE A 222 7.74 -4.31 5.68
CA ILE A 222 8.63 -3.66 6.63
C ILE A 222 10.04 -3.76 6.05
N ILE A 223 10.62 -2.63 5.71
CA ILE A 223 11.89 -2.58 4.99
C ILE A 223 12.98 -1.89 5.81
N GLU A 224 14.23 -2.31 5.57
CA GLU A 224 15.42 -1.57 5.96
C GLU A 224 16.22 -1.22 4.71
N GLY A 225 16.65 0.01 4.63
CA GLY A 225 17.26 0.61 3.45
C GLY A 225 16.43 1.78 2.92
N SER A 226 17.04 2.64 2.15
CA SER A 226 16.30 3.70 1.46
C SER A 226 15.59 3.08 0.26
N VAL A 227 14.29 3.10 0.24
CA VAL A 227 13.54 3.11 -1.02
C VAL A 227 13.87 4.49 -1.59
N GLY A 228 14.86 4.55 -2.45
CA GLY A 228 15.16 5.80 -3.12
C GLY A 228 13.92 6.19 -3.90
N LEU A 229 13.28 7.29 -3.51
CA LEU A 229 12.27 7.90 -4.36
C LEU A 229 12.92 8.14 -5.72
N THR A 230 12.21 7.86 -6.79
CA THR A 230 12.69 8.22 -8.12
C THR A 230 12.92 9.73 -8.17
N GLU A 231 13.82 10.20 -9.04
CA GLU A 231 14.02 11.64 -9.22
C GLU A 231 12.70 12.38 -9.49
N ALA A 232 11.75 11.74 -10.16
CA ALA A 232 10.42 12.28 -10.42
C ALA A 232 9.59 12.46 -9.13
N GLU A 233 9.62 11.50 -8.22
CA GLU A 233 8.91 11.56 -6.94
C GLU A 233 9.53 12.61 -6.02
N VAL A 234 10.86 12.63 -5.85
CA VAL A 234 11.53 13.69 -5.07
C VAL A 234 11.25 15.06 -5.66
N ASN A 235 11.19 15.17 -6.99
CA ASN A 235 10.80 16.40 -7.67
C ASN A 235 9.34 16.80 -7.35
N SER A 236 8.39 15.86 -7.31
CA SER A 236 6.98 16.17 -7.01
C SER A 236 6.79 16.74 -5.62
N LEU A 237 7.61 16.31 -4.66
CA LEU A 237 7.59 16.74 -3.27
C LEU A 237 8.39 18.03 -2.99
N SER A 238 8.99 18.63 -4.02
CA SER A 238 9.91 19.77 -3.91
C SER A 238 9.39 21.00 -4.65
N TYR A 239 9.57 22.18 -4.06
CA TYR A 239 8.99 23.42 -4.52
C TYR A 239 10.01 24.57 -4.50
N VAL A 240 9.90 25.49 -5.44
CA VAL A 240 10.73 26.69 -5.54
C VAL A 240 9.82 27.88 -5.85
N PHE A 241 9.68 28.82 -4.93
CA PHE A 241 8.78 29.97 -5.09
C PHE A 241 9.27 31.22 -4.31
N PRO A 242 8.93 32.44 -4.78
CA PRO A 242 8.33 32.72 -6.08
C PRO A 242 9.26 32.33 -7.22
N ASN A 243 8.68 31.99 -8.38
CA ASN A 243 9.43 31.72 -9.59
C ASN A 243 8.66 32.33 -10.78
N PRO A 244 9.08 33.43 -11.39
CA PRO A 244 10.39 34.11 -11.21
C PRO A 244 10.61 34.72 -9.82
N ALA A 245 11.89 34.73 -9.42
CA ALA A 245 12.36 35.36 -8.20
C ALA A 245 13.05 36.70 -8.48
N LYS A 246 12.97 37.65 -7.54
CA LYS A 246 13.70 38.91 -7.57
C LYS A 246 14.80 38.95 -6.52
N ASP A 247 14.42 39.26 -5.29
CA ASP A 247 15.38 39.47 -4.19
C ASP A 247 15.62 38.19 -3.41
N GLU A 248 14.63 37.29 -3.39
CA GLU A 248 14.68 36.05 -2.59
C GLU A 248 13.82 34.93 -3.19
N VAL A 249 14.19 33.72 -2.90
CA VAL A 249 13.43 32.52 -3.24
C VAL A 249 13.36 31.57 -2.05
N MET A 250 12.21 30.95 -1.85
CA MET A 250 12.03 29.85 -0.92
C MET A 250 12.22 28.54 -1.67
N VAL A 251 13.11 27.72 -1.18
CA VAL A 251 13.30 26.33 -1.59
C VAL A 251 12.71 25.47 -0.49
N ALA A 252 11.74 24.62 -0.82
CA ALA A 252 11.02 23.80 0.15
C ALA A 252 10.83 22.39 -0.39
N SER A 253 10.75 21.42 0.50
CA SER A 253 10.42 20.03 0.21
C SER A 253 9.62 19.42 1.35
N SER A 254 8.74 18.46 1.05
CA SER A 254 8.10 17.62 2.06
C SER A 254 9.11 16.70 2.76
N LEU A 255 10.27 16.47 2.12
CA LEU A 255 11.40 15.72 2.67
C LEU A 255 12.39 16.66 3.37
N THR A 256 13.10 16.16 4.37
CA THR A 256 14.20 16.92 4.97
C THR A 256 15.35 17.06 3.96
N MET A 257 15.66 18.31 3.61
CA MET A 257 16.77 18.62 2.73
C MET A 257 18.07 18.66 3.54
N GLU A 258 19.05 17.88 3.15
CA GLU A 258 20.39 17.91 3.75
C GLU A 258 21.22 19.08 3.20
N ARG A 259 21.09 19.32 1.89
CA ARG A 259 21.85 20.32 1.16
C ARG A 259 21.04 20.90 0.01
N VAL A 260 21.23 22.19 -0.24
CA VAL A 260 20.68 22.90 -1.41
C VAL A 260 21.83 23.54 -2.19
N GLU A 261 21.81 23.37 -3.52
CA GLU A 261 22.72 24.04 -4.44
C GLU A 261 21.91 24.75 -5.54
N ILE A 262 22.36 25.94 -5.93
CA ILE A 262 21.87 26.61 -7.13
C ILE A 262 23.03 26.70 -8.11
N VAL A 263 22.79 26.22 -9.34
CA VAL A 263 23.79 26.24 -10.40
C VAL A 263 23.28 27.07 -11.58
N ASN A 264 24.20 27.80 -12.22
CA ASN A 264 23.90 28.50 -13.47
C ASN A 264 23.86 27.53 -14.67
N MET A 265 23.51 28.03 -15.83
CA MET A 265 23.40 27.21 -17.06
C MET A 265 24.74 26.65 -17.57
N LEU A 266 25.87 27.11 -17.00
CA LEU A 266 27.20 26.57 -17.29
C LEU A 266 27.60 25.47 -16.28
N GLY A 267 26.69 25.14 -15.31
CA GLY A 267 26.93 24.15 -14.26
C GLY A 267 27.78 24.68 -13.09
N GLN A 268 28.05 25.97 -13.02
CA GLN A 268 28.79 26.56 -11.93
C GLN A 268 27.85 26.77 -10.71
N VAL A 269 28.28 26.33 -9.54
CA VAL A 269 27.56 26.54 -8.28
C VAL A 269 27.65 28.00 -7.90
N VAL A 270 26.51 28.69 -7.81
CA VAL A 270 26.38 30.09 -7.38
C VAL A 270 25.89 30.22 -5.95
N PHE A 271 25.28 29.19 -5.42
CA PHE A 271 24.85 29.09 -4.02
C PHE A 271 24.96 27.62 -3.57
N ALA A 272 25.40 27.40 -2.35
CA ALA A 272 25.36 26.09 -1.70
C ALA A 272 25.21 26.26 -0.19
N ALA A 273 24.37 25.46 0.45
CA ALA A 273 24.18 25.43 1.88
C ALA A 273 23.77 24.04 2.35
N ASP A 274 24.30 23.61 3.49
CA ASP A 274 23.79 22.48 4.26
C ASP A 274 22.61 22.99 5.10
N VAL A 275 21.46 22.33 5.01
CA VAL A 275 20.17 22.89 5.45
C VAL A 275 19.59 22.14 6.64
N ASN A 276 19.51 20.80 6.58
CA ASN A 276 18.85 19.93 7.56
C ASN A 276 17.45 20.43 7.98
N ALA A 277 16.66 20.84 7.01
CA ALA A 277 15.31 21.38 7.20
C ALA A 277 14.44 21.18 5.95
N ASN A 278 13.13 21.29 6.10
CA ASN A 278 12.16 21.18 5.01
C ASN A 278 12.04 22.46 4.17
N SER A 279 12.67 23.55 4.56
CA SER A 279 12.69 24.78 3.77
C SER A 279 13.91 25.63 4.07
N VAL A 280 14.38 26.36 3.06
CA VAL A 280 15.43 27.37 3.18
C VAL A 280 15.12 28.57 2.29
N LYS A 281 15.39 29.74 2.83
CA LYS A 281 15.25 31.01 2.11
C LYS A 281 16.63 31.38 1.53
N VAL A 282 16.70 31.62 0.24
CA VAL A 282 17.91 31.99 -0.47
C VAL A 282 17.78 33.41 -1.00
N ASN A 283 18.78 34.24 -0.73
CA ASN A 283 18.89 35.58 -1.30
C ASN A 283 19.35 35.47 -2.77
N THR A 284 18.57 36.02 -3.69
CA THR A 284 18.84 36.04 -5.13
C THR A 284 19.22 37.43 -5.65
N ALA A 285 19.22 38.46 -4.79
CA ALA A 285 19.50 39.86 -5.20
C ALA A 285 20.88 40.05 -5.83
N GLU A 286 21.87 39.22 -5.46
CA GLU A 286 23.23 39.26 -6.04
C GLU A 286 23.40 38.32 -7.23
N MET A 287 22.38 37.53 -7.57
CA MET A 287 22.39 36.66 -8.74
C MET A 287 21.99 37.49 -9.95
N GLY A 288 22.70 37.33 -11.05
CA GLY A 288 22.33 37.97 -12.32
C GLY A 288 20.98 37.44 -12.81
N ALA A 289 20.20 38.28 -13.50
CA ALA A 289 18.99 37.83 -14.16
C ALA A 289 19.30 36.68 -15.14
N GLY A 290 18.52 35.60 -15.06
CA GLY A 290 18.77 34.41 -15.85
C GLY A 290 18.08 33.16 -15.38
N ASN A 291 18.40 32.02 -16.01
CA ASN A 291 17.91 30.70 -15.64
C ASN A 291 18.95 29.97 -14.80
N TYR A 292 18.48 29.32 -13.78
CA TYR A 292 19.26 28.53 -12.84
C TYR A 292 18.59 27.17 -12.61
N LEU A 293 19.34 26.20 -12.09
CA LEU A 293 18.82 24.94 -11.55
C LEU A 293 19.06 24.90 -10.05
N VAL A 294 18.01 24.63 -9.31
CA VAL A 294 18.04 24.37 -7.87
C VAL A 294 18.10 22.87 -7.65
N LYS A 295 19.16 22.37 -7.05
CA LYS A 295 19.35 20.98 -6.64
C LYS A 295 19.12 20.87 -5.15
N MET A 296 18.20 20.02 -4.77
CA MET A 296 17.86 19.71 -3.38
C MET A 296 18.25 18.27 -3.09
N TYR A 297 19.19 18.08 -2.17
CA TYR A 297 19.67 16.77 -1.74
C TYR A 297 18.91 16.36 -0.49
N THR A 298 18.32 15.17 -0.50
CA THR A 298 17.58 14.57 0.62
C THR A 298 18.06 13.14 0.85
N GLU A 299 17.74 12.54 1.99
CA GLU A 299 18.02 11.12 2.25
C GLU A 299 17.38 10.18 1.20
N ALA A 300 16.25 10.60 0.61
CA ALA A 300 15.51 9.81 -0.38
C ALA A 300 15.98 10.02 -1.83
N GLY A 301 16.91 10.95 -2.08
CA GLY A 301 17.40 11.25 -3.42
C GLY A 301 17.54 12.74 -3.69
N MET A 302 17.66 13.12 -4.96
CA MET A 302 17.89 14.51 -5.38
C MET A 302 16.73 15.02 -6.24
N ALA A 303 16.21 16.20 -5.90
CA ALA A 303 15.31 16.96 -6.76
C ALA A 303 16.05 18.04 -7.52
N THR A 304 15.59 18.32 -8.75
CA THR A 304 16.08 19.42 -9.58
C THR A 304 14.93 20.28 -10.07
N LYS A 305 14.93 21.58 -9.72
CA LYS A 305 13.92 22.55 -10.14
C LYS A 305 14.54 23.69 -10.92
N LYS A 306 13.81 24.17 -11.93
CA LYS A 306 14.19 25.38 -12.65
C LYS A 306 13.83 26.61 -11.82
N LEU A 307 14.77 27.57 -11.73
CA LEU A 307 14.58 28.89 -11.14
C LEU A 307 14.87 29.95 -12.20
N VAL A 308 14.00 30.93 -12.31
CA VAL A 308 14.18 32.15 -13.10
C VAL A 308 14.42 33.31 -12.14
N VAL A 309 15.50 34.06 -12.30
CA VAL A 309 15.79 35.28 -11.55
C VAL A 309 15.63 36.48 -12.49
N GLU A 310 14.90 37.53 -12.03
CA GLU A 310 14.63 38.78 -12.76
C GLU A 310 15.38 39.99 -12.19
#